data_663d4cd1ecdc405ee12901df58c1a7e4
#
_entry.id   663d4cd1ecdc405ee12901df58c1a7e4
#
_cell.length_a   1.000
_cell.length_b   1.000
_cell.length_c   1.000
_cell.angle_alpha   90.00
_cell.angle_beta   90.00
_cell.angle_gamma   90.00
#
_symmetry.space_group_name_H-M   'P 1'
#
loop_
_entity.id
_entity.type
_entity.pdbx_description
1 polymer ?
#
loop_
_entity_poly.entity_id
_entity_poly.type
_entity_poly.pdbx_seq_one_letter_code
_entity_poly.pdbx_strand_id
1 'polypeptide(L)'
;GYLTGEAILRYYGVERGTPLAYLLSYVDFVELARTFGPIGGMGALTALIRDQKARVEAEGGKALVLDGGDTWTNSGLSLLTRGEAVVRWQNLVGVDHMVSHWEWTLGRERVEELLGLFRGEFLSYNIVDDLFGDPLFPAYRIHRVGPYALAVVGASYPYVKVSHPESFT
;
A
#
# COMPACT_ATOMS: atom_id res chain seq x y z
N GLY A 1 5.24 -16.49 -21.53
CA GLY A 1 6.09 -16.55 -20.35
C GLY A 1 6.38 -15.15 -19.82
N TYR A 2 6.72 -15.04 -18.55
CA TYR A 2 7.10 -13.76 -17.95
C TYR A 2 8.56 -13.44 -18.28
N LEU A 3 8.84 -12.17 -18.59
CA LEU A 3 10.21 -11.67 -18.74
C LEU A 3 10.75 -11.33 -17.34
N THR A 4 11.69 -12.11 -16.83
CA THR A 4 12.33 -11.91 -15.52
C THR A 4 13.84 -12.20 -15.61
N GLY A 5 14.58 -11.78 -14.59
CA GLY A 5 16.00 -12.06 -14.49
C GLY A 5 16.79 -11.59 -15.71
N GLU A 6 17.65 -12.46 -16.26
CA GLU A 6 18.43 -12.12 -17.45
C GLU A 6 17.60 -11.92 -18.73
N ALA A 7 16.41 -12.55 -18.79
CA ALA A 7 15.56 -12.41 -19.98
C ALA A 7 15.04 -10.99 -20.13
N ILE A 8 14.69 -10.29 -19.06
CA ILE A 8 14.26 -8.90 -19.12
C ILE A 8 15.42 -7.98 -19.52
N LEU A 9 16.63 -8.23 -19.00
CA LEU A 9 17.81 -7.44 -19.36
C LEU A 9 18.13 -7.57 -20.87
N ARG A 10 18.12 -8.80 -21.39
CA ARG A 10 18.31 -9.05 -22.83
C ARG A 10 17.22 -8.40 -23.68
N TYR A 11 15.96 -8.49 -23.25
CA TYR A 11 14.84 -7.92 -24.01
C TYR A 11 14.95 -6.40 -24.16
N TYR A 12 15.38 -5.71 -23.10
CA TYR A 12 15.55 -4.25 -23.13
C TYR A 12 16.98 -3.81 -23.53
N GLY A 13 17.90 -4.73 -23.81
CA GLY A 13 19.28 -4.39 -24.15
C GLY A 13 20.05 -3.75 -23.00
N VAL A 14 19.72 -4.10 -21.75
CA VAL A 14 20.33 -3.55 -20.54
C VAL A 14 21.53 -4.38 -20.14
N GLU A 15 22.68 -3.73 -19.97
CA GLU A 15 23.93 -4.36 -19.54
C GLU A 15 23.86 -4.70 -18.04
N ARG A 16 24.34 -5.90 -17.67
CA ARG A 16 24.50 -6.33 -16.26
C ARG A 16 25.44 -5.41 -15.51
N GLY A 17 25.26 -5.29 -14.21
CA GLY A 17 26.11 -4.47 -13.35
C GLY A 17 25.80 -2.97 -13.40
N THR A 18 24.80 -2.54 -14.17
CA THR A 18 24.39 -1.13 -14.26
C THR A 18 23.27 -0.80 -13.27
N PRO A 19 23.09 0.49 -12.91
CA PRO A 19 21.96 0.93 -12.08
C PRO A 19 20.60 0.52 -12.67
N LEU A 20 20.47 0.55 -14.01
CA LEU A 20 19.23 0.16 -14.68
C LEU A 20 18.97 -1.35 -14.57
N ALA A 21 20.02 -2.17 -14.67
CA ALA A 21 19.90 -3.61 -14.44
C ALA A 21 19.43 -3.93 -12.99
N TYR A 22 19.94 -3.16 -12.02
CA TYR A 22 19.54 -3.28 -10.63
C TYR A 22 18.06 -2.95 -10.37
N LEU A 23 17.52 -1.96 -11.10
CA LEU A 23 16.11 -1.57 -11.00
C LEU A 23 15.15 -2.53 -11.71
N LEU A 24 15.62 -3.17 -12.81
CA LEU A 24 14.75 -4.00 -13.66
C LEU A 24 14.79 -5.49 -13.31
N SER A 25 15.82 -5.96 -12.59
CA SER A 25 16.06 -7.39 -12.42
C SER A 25 16.66 -7.70 -11.05
N TYR A 26 16.42 -8.92 -10.57
CA TYR A 26 17.06 -9.46 -9.37
C TYR A 26 18.47 -10.01 -9.64
N VAL A 27 18.94 -10.02 -10.88
CA VAL A 27 20.27 -10.52 -11.24
C VAL A 27 21.33 -9.67 -10.57
N ASP A 28 22.24 -10.34 -9.85
CA ASP A 28 23.30 -9.70 -9.05
C ASP A 28 22.78 -8.73 -7.97
N PHE A 29 21.52 -8.89 -7.53
CA PHE A 29 20.82 -7.94 -6.65
C PHE A 29 21.63 -7.60 -5.38
N VAL A 30 22.20 -8.61 -4.70
CA VAL A 30 22.94 -8.39 -3.45
C VAL A 30 24.23 -7.59 -3.67
N GLU A 31 24.93 -7.86 -4.77
CA GLU A 31 26.16 -7.17 -5.13
C GLU A 31 25.87 -5.73 -5.57
N LEU A 32 24.83 -5.56 -6.42
CA LEU A 32 24.39 -4.26 -6.88
C LEU A 32 23.83 -3.39 -5.74
N ALA A 33 23.16 -4.00 -4.75
CA ALA A 33 22.73 -3.29 -3.55
C ALA A 33 23.91 -2.78 -2.70
N ARG A 34 25.03 -3.48 -2.68
CA ARG A 34 26.26 -3.01 -2.03
C ARG A 34 26.91 -1.86 -2.78
N THR A 35 26.81 -1.88 -4.12
CA THR A 35 27.42 -0.87 -5.01
C THR A 35 26.58 0.40 -5.08
N PHE A 36 25.27 0.26 -5.29
CA PHE A 36 24.35 1.38 -5.56
C PHE A 36 23.48 1.78 -4.37
N GLY A 37 23.56 1.02 -3.28
CA GLY A 37 22.71 1.20 -2.10
C GLY A 37 21.39 0.41 -2.21
N PRO A 38 20.69 0.25 -1.07
CA PRO A 38 19.41 -0.46 -1.04
C PRO A 38 18.33 0.32 -1.79
N ILE A 39 17.46 -0.39 -2.51
CA ILE A 39 16.25 0.17 -3.13
C ILE A 39 15.02 -0.18 -2.31
N GLY A 40 14.01 0.69 -2.37
CA GLY A 40 12.76 0.51 -1.62
C GLY A 40 12.88 0.91 -0.14
N GLY A 41 11.95 0.38 0.64
CA GLY A 41 11.85 0.64 2.07
C GLY A 41 11.02 1.88 2.42
N MET A 42 10.45 1.88 3.63
CA MET A 42 9.51 2.91 4.10
C MET A 42 10.12 4.32 4.09
N GLY A 43 11.41 4.47 4.39
CA GLY A 43 12.07 5.77 4.38
C GLY A 43 12.14 6.39 2.98
N ALA A 44 12.62 5.63 1.99
CA ALA A 44 12.71 6.07 0.61
C ALA A 44 11.31 6.36 0.01
N LEU A 45 10.35 5.47 0.28
CA LEU A 45 8.96 5.66 -0.16
C LEU A 45 8.33 6.91 0.46
N THR A 46 8.56 7.16 1.75
CA THR A 46 8.09 8.38 2.43
C THR A 46 8.65 9.64 1.78
N ALA A 47 9.96 9.65 1.50
CA ALA A 47 10.60 10.79 0.86
C ALA A 47 10.02 11.06 -0.53
N LEU A 48 9.84 10.00 -1.34
CA LEU A 48 9.25 10.09 -2.67
C LEU A 48 7.81 10.63 -2.63
N ILE A 49 6.96 10.08 -1.78
CA ILE A 49 5.57 10.53 -1.66
C ILE A 49 5.50 12.00 -1.24
N ARG A 50 6.30 12.40 -0.25
CA ARG A 50 6.34 13.79 0.21
C ARG A 50 6.83 14.76 -0.87
N ASP A 51 7.85 14.37 -1.62
CA ASP A 51 8.36 15.16 -2.74
C ASP A 51 7.27 15.32 -3.82
N GLN A 52 6.59 14.26 -4.20
CA GLN A 52 5.49 14.32 -5.18
C GLN A 52 4.31 15.16 -4.69
N LYS A 53 3.91 15.02 -3.42
CA LYS A 53 2.86 15.87 -2.83
C LYS A 53 3.26 17.36 -2.90
N ALA A 54 4.47 17.68 -2.46
CA ALA A 54 4.96 19.06 -2.46
C ALA A 54 5.01 19.67 -3.87
N ARG A 55 5.41 18.90 -4.89
CA ARG A 55 5.39 19.36 -6.30
C ARG A 55 3.99 19.66 -6.80
N VAL A 56 3.05 18.75 -6.59
CA VAL A 56 1.64 18.95 -7.00
C VAL A 56 1.03 20.15 -6.30
N GLU A 57 1.28 20.32 -5.01
CA GLU A 57 0.77 21.45 -4.21
C GLU A 57 1.39 22.78 -4.64
N ALA A 58 2.68 22.80 -4.98
CA ALA A 58 3.36 24.00 -5.49
C ALA A 58 2.79 24.48 -6.84
N GLU A 59 2.22 23.57 -7.63
CA GLU A 59 1.52 23.84 -8.89
C GLU A 59 0.03 24.20 -8.68
N GLY A 60 -0.43 24.32 -7.43
CA GLY A 60 -1.82 24.63 -7.08
C GLY A 60 -2.76 23.43 -7.18
N GLY A 61 -2.22 22.22 -7.31
CA GLY A 61 -2.97 20.96 -7.31
C GLY A 61 -3.25 20.44 -5.90
N LYS A 62 -3.92 19.31 -5.84
CA LYS A 62 -4.15 18.52 -4.62
C LYS A 62 -3.69 17.07 -4.85
N ALA A 63 -2.82 16.58 -4.00
CA ALA A 63 -2.41 15.19 -4.01
C ALA A 63 -3.17 14.40 -2.93
N LEU A 64 -3.65 13.22 -3.29
CA LEU A 64 -4.21 12.24 -2.36
C LEU A 64 -3.32 11.00 -2.35
N VAL A 65 -3.05 10.47 -1.17
CA VAL A 65 -2.33 9.21 -0.98
C VAL A 65 -3.35 8.13 -0.66
N LEU A 66 -3.47 7.16 -1.57
CA LEU A 66 -4.40 6.05 -1.45
C LEU A 66 -3.62 4.75 -1.20
N ASP A 67 -4.12 3.94 -0.28
CA ASP A 67 -3.55 2.64 0.05
C ASP A 67 -4.52 1.53 -0.34
N GLY A 68 -4.06 0.62 -1.21
CA GLY A 68 -4.85 -0.49 -1.73
C GLY A 68 -4.98 -1.69 -0.77
N GLY A 69 -4.48 -1.57 0.46
CA GLY A 69 -4.43 -2.66 1.42
C GLY A 69 -3.18 -3.53 1.28
N ASP A 70 -3.13 -4.61 2.05
CA ASP A 70 -1.98 -5.52 2.20
C ASP A 70 -0.75 -4.87 2.84
N THR A 71 -0.95 -3.71 3.43
CA THR A 71 0.12 -2.88 3.99
C THR A 71 0.41 -3.26 5.44
N TRP A 72 -0.60 -3.66 6.23
CA TRP A 72 -0.46 -4.00 7.65
C TRP A 72 0.11 -5.39 7.91
N THR A 73 0.27 -6.18 6.87
CA THR A 73 0.73 -7.58 6.90
C THR A 73 2.03 -7.74 6.07
N ASN A 74 2.52 -8.97 5.94
CA ASN A 74 3.54 -9.40 4.96
C ASN A 74 4.95 -8.78 5.10
N SER A 75 5.27 -8.14 6.22
CA SER A 75 6.64 -7.70 6.53
C SER A 75 7.10 -8.17 7.90
N GLY A 76 8.41 -8.30 8.10
CA GLY A 76 8.96 -8.64 9.42
C GLY A 76 8.57 -7.61 10.48
N LEU A 77 8.53 -6.33 10.14
CA LEU A 77 8.12 -5.26 11.04
C LEU A 77 6.63 -5.36 11.39
N SER A 78 5.76 -5.62 10.41
CA SER A 78 4.34 -5.80 10.67
C SER A 78 4.06 -7.05 11.51
N LEU A 79 4.78 -8.15 11.27
CA LEU A 79 4.67 -9.34 12.10
C LEU A 79 5.02 -9.08 13.57
N LEU A 80 6.17 -8.44 13.82
CA LEU A 80 6.66 -8.15 15.18
C LEU A 80 5.76 -7.17 15.94
N THR A 81 5.10 -6.25 15.25
CA THR A 81 4.27 -5.22 15.86
C THR A 81 2.77 -5.44 15.64
N ARG A 82 2.40 -6.57 15.03
CA ARG A 82 1.03 -6.88 14.65
C ARG A 82 0.37 -5.69 13.93
N GLY A 83 1.07 -5.14 12.91
CA GLY A 83 0.62 -4.05 12.06
C GLY A 83 0.84 -2.62 12.59
N GLU A 84 1.04 -2.41 13.89
CA GLU A 84 1.05 -1.06 14.48
C GLU A 84 2.13 -0.13 13.90
N ALA A 85 3.37 -0.61 13.75
CA ALA A 85 4.44 0.22 13.22
C ALA A 85 4.13 0.71 11.79
N VAL A 86 3.42 -0.10 11.01
CA VAL A 86 3.04 0.25 9.64
C VAL A 86 1.92 1.29 9.63
N VAL A 87 0.91 1.16 10.49
CA VAL A 87 -0.13 2.19 10.66
C VAL A 87 0.47 3.54 11.09
N ARG A 88 1.43 3.52 12.02
CA ARG A 88 2.18 4.72 12.40
C ARG A 88 2.95 5.32 11.23
N TRP A 89 3.53 4.48 10.38
CA TRP A 89 4.19 4.92 9.15
C TRP A 89 3.20 5.52 8.16
N GLN A 90 2.05 4.91 7.91
CA GLN A 90 0.98 5.48 7.07
C GLN A 90 0.56 6.87 7.56
N ASN A 91 0.43 7.04 8.88
CA ASN A 91 0.14 8.34 9.48
C ASN A 91 1.25 9.39 9.23
N LEU A 92 2.52 8.97 9.23
CA LEU A 92 3.66 9.84 8.90
C LEU A 92 3.70 10.24 7.42
N VAL A 93 3.35 9.32 6.53
CA VAL A 93 3.26 9.57 5.09
C VAL A 93 2.06 10.46 4.77
N GLY A 94 1.01 10.39 5.59
CA GLY A 94 -0.25 11.08 5.36
C GLY A 94 -1.11 10.37 4.33
N VAL A 95 -1.34 9.07 4.54
CA VAL A 95 -2.32 8.29 3.76
C VAL A 95 -3.71 8.86 4.04
N ASP A 96 -4.40 9.28 2.98
CA ASP A 96 -5.74 9.87 3.08
C ASP A 96 -6.83 8.80 3.20
N HIS A 97 -6.77 7.78 2.35
CA HIS A 97 -7.72 6.67 2.36
C HIS A 97 -7.03 5.33 2.17
N MET A 98 -7.61 4.31 2.78
CA MET A 98 -7.21 2.92 2.52
C MET A 98 -8.42 1.99 2.41
N VAL A 99 -8.19 0.85 1.81
CA VAL A 99 -9.05 -0.33 1.79
C VAL A 99 -8.31 -1.51 2.41
N SER A 100 -9.01 -2.61 2.71
CA SER A 100 -8.33 -3.84 3.13
C SER A 100 -8.11 -4.81 1.96
N HIS A 101 -7.03 -5.59 2.10
CA HIS A 101 -6.76 -6.77 1.32
C HIS A 101 -6.59 -7.98 2.27
N TRP A 102 -5.44 -8.17 2.90
CA TRP A 102 -5.18 -9.26 3.85
C TRP A 102 -5.14 -8.80 5.32
N GLU A 103 -5.50 -7.57 5.64
CA GLU A 103 -5.46 -6.99 6.98
C GLU A 103 -6.26 -7.81 8.00
N TRP A 104 -7.39 -8.39 7.56
CA TRP A 104 -8.27 -9.19 8.42
C TRP A 104 -7.63 -10.48 8.94
N THR A 105 -6.50 -10.93 8.37
CA THR A 105 -5.70 -12.04 8.92
C THR A 105 -5.09 -11.73 10.30
N LEU A 106 -5.03 -10.47 10.69
CA LEU A 106 -4.61 -10.05 12.03
C LEU A 106 -5.68 -10.34 13.11
N GLY A 107 -6.89 -10.73 12.69
CA GLY A 107 -8.07 -10.89 13.51
C GLY A 107 -8.84 -9.58 13.69
N ARG A 108 -10.16 -9.69 13.82
CA ARG A 108 -11.09 -8.54 13.87
C ARG A 108 -10.71 -7.52 14.94
N GLU A 109 -10.53 -8.00 16.19
CA GLU A 109 -10.19 -7.11 17.32
C GLU A 109 -8.93 -6.28 17.02
N ARG A 110 -7.90 -6.93 16.46
CA ARG A 110 -6.65 -6.22 16.12
C ARG A 110 -6.82 -5.23 15.00
N VAL A 111 -7.61 -5.54 13.99
CA VAL A 111 -7.92 -4.60 12.90
C VAL A 111 -8.68 -3.39 13.44
N GLU A 112 -9.66 -3.58 14.31
CA GLU A 112 -10.42 -2.49 14.97
C GLU A 112 -9.49 -1.58 15.80
N GLU A 113 -8.53 -2.14 16.56
CA GLU A 113 -7.50 -1.37 17.26
C GLU A 113 -6.65 -0.53 16.31
N LEU A 114 -6.20 -1.13 15.19
CA LEU A 114 -5.37 -0.47 14.19
C LEU A 114 -6.14 0.63 13.46
N LEU A 115 -7.41 0.41 13.14
CA LEU A 115 -8.31 1.43 12.59
C LEU A 115 -8.46 2.62 13.55
N GLY A 116 -8.50 2.38 14.86
CA GLY A 116 -8.49 3.44 15.87
C GLY A 116 -7.20 4.26 15.94
N LEU A 117 -6.08 3.70 15.48
CA LEU A 117 -4.79 4.38 15.38
C LEU A 117 -4.57 5.08 14.03
N PHE A 118 -5.22 4.62 12.98
CA PHE A 118 -5.10 5.15 11.63
C PHE A 118 -5.75 6.54 11.54
N ARG A 119 -5.03 7.51 11.01
CA ARG A 119 -5.50 8.90 10.89
C ARG A 119 -6.20 9.22 9.57
N GLY A 120 -5.97 8.38 8.56
CA GLY A 120 -6.72 8.42 7.31
C GLY A 120 -8.12 7.84 7.49
N GLU A 121 -8.84 7.69 6.42
CA GLU A 121 -10.17 7.10 6.43
C GLU A 121 -10.16 5.74 5.74
N PHE A 122 -10.69 4.73 6.42
CA PHE A 122 -10.91 3.43 5.82
C PHE A 122 -12.23 3.46 5.05
N LEU A 123 -12.16 3.10 3.76
CA LEU A 123 -13.33 3.09 2.87
C LEU A 123 -13.62 1.65 2.44
N SER A 124 -14.88 1.24 2.47
CA SER A 124 -15.27 -0.04 1.89
C SER A 124 -16.78 -0.12 1.66
N TYR A 125 -17.20 -0.25 0.41
CA TYR A 125 -18.62 -0.47 0.11
C TYR A 125 -19.06 -1.92 0.30
N ASN A 126 -18.12 -2.86 0.35
CA ASN A 126 -18.39 -4.31 0.32
C ASN A 126 -18.04 -5.04 1.62
N ILE A 127 -17.76 -4.32 2.71
CA ILE A 127 -17.70 -4.90 4.05
C ILE A 127 -19.00 -4.53 4.77
N VAL A 128 -19.79 -5.54 5.08
CA VAL A 128 -21.11 -5.40 5.69
C VAL A 128 -21.19 -6.29 6.93
N ASP A 129 -22.12 -5.99 7.84
CA ASP A 129 -22.41 -6.88 8.95
C ASP A 129 -23.14 -8.14 8.47
N ASP A 130 -22.95 -9.25 9.19
CA ASP A 130 -23.52 -10.55 8.80
C ASP A 130 -25.01 -10.69 9.13
N LEU A 131 -25.59 -9.81 9.94
CA LEU A 131 -26.96 -9.93 10.41
C LEU A 131 -27.96 -9.16 9.53
N PHE A 132 -27.61 -7.91 9.20
CA PHE A 132 -28.51 -7.00 8.47
C PHE A 132 -27.98 -6.61 7.10
N GLY A 133 -26.71 -6.88 6.80
CA GLY A 133 -26.08 -6.48 5.56
C GLY A 133 -25.77 -4.98 5.49
N ASP A 134 -25.78 -4.31 6.64
CA ASP A 134 -25.48 -2.89 6.69
C ASP A 134 -23.98 -2.61 6.48
N PRO A 135 -23.61 -1.57 5.71
CA PRO A 135 -22.22 -1.19 5.52
C PRO A 135 -21.53 -0.84 6.85
N LEU A 136 -20.39 -1.45 7.13
CA LEU A 136 -19.60 -1.16 8.32
C LEU A 136 -18.69 0.06 8.16
N PHE A 137 -18.41 0.47 6.92
CA PHE A 137 -17.51 1.58 6.59
C PHE A 137 -18.13 2.49 5.55
N PRO A 138 -17.69 3.77 5.47
CA PRO A 138 -18.07 4.65 4.37
C PRO A 138 -17.67 4.03 3.02
N ALA A 139 -18.60 4.02 2.07
CA ALA A 139 -18.37 3.44 0.74
C ALA A 139 -17.43 4.32 -0.10
N TYR A 140 -17.47 5.62 0.08
CA TYR A 140 -16.71 6.58 -0.70
C TYR A 140 -16.51 7.91 0.04
N ARG A 141 -15.57 8.72 -0.48
CA ARG A 141 -15.37 10.12 -0.08
C ARG A 141 -15.25 11.00 -1.31
N ILE A 142 -15.87 12.19 -1.26
CA ILE A 142 -15.77 13.19 -2.33
C ILE A 142 -14.79 14.28 -1.94
N HIS A 143 -13.81 14.53 -2.80
CA HIS A 143 -12.86 15.61 -2.69
C HIS A 143 -13.13 16.70 -3.72
N ARG A 144 -13.03 17.96 -3.32
CA ARG A 144 -13.04 19.11 -4.23
C ARG A 144 -11.62 19.42 -4.66
N VAL A 145 -11.39 19.46 -5.97
CA VAL A 145 -10.08 19.77 -6.58
C VAL A 145 -10.32 20.82 -7.68
N GLY A 146 -10.15 22.08 -7.34
CA GLY A 146 -10.54 23.18 -8.23
C GLY A 146 -12.03 23.10 -8.60
N PRO A 147 -12.38 23.11 -9.90
CA PRO A 147 -13.76 22.99 -10.35
C PRO A 147 -14.32 21.56 -10.31
N TYR A 148 -13.47 20.56 -10.02
CA TYR A 148 -13.83 19.15 -10.12
C TYR A 148 -14.25 18.57 -8.77
N ALA A 149 -15.14 17.57 -8.82
CA ALA A 149 -15.45 16.70 -7.70
C ALA A 149 -14.88 15.29 -8.01
N LEU A 150 -13.92 14.84 -7.19
CA LEU A 150 -13.31 13.54 -7.30
C LEU A 150 -13.90 12.61 -6.24
N ALA A 151 -14.55 11.53 -6.66
CA ALA A 151 -15.01 10.48 -5.75
C ALA A 151 -13.93 9.40 -5.62
N VAL A 152 -13.50 9.13 -4.39
CA VAL A 152 -12.68 7.96 -4.04
C VAL A 152 -13.62 6.91 -3.46
N VAL A 153 -13.75 5.78 -4.15
CA VAL A 153 -14.63 4.66 -3.76
C VAL A 153 -13.76 3.53 -3.22
N GLY A 154 -14.05 3.04 -2.01
CA GLY A 154 -13.34 1.93 -1.40
C GLY A 154 -13.95 0.59 -1.77
N ALA A 155 -13.13 -0.34 -2.29
CA ALA A 155 -13.49 -1.72 -2.53
C ALA A 155 -12.44 -2.63 -1.88
N SER A 156 -12.81 -3.29 -0.80
CA SER A 156 -11.93 -4.25 -0.13
C SER A 156 -11.90 -5.59 -0.89
N TYR A 157 -10.82 -6.35 -0.71
CA TYR A 157 -10.67 -7.66 -1.34
C TYR A 157 -11.81 -8.61 -0.94
N PRO A 158 -12.64 -9.07 -1.90
CA PRO A 158 -13.88 -9.77 -1.57
C PRO A 158 -13.71 -11.24 -1.22
N TYR A 159 -12.52 -11.81 -1.45
CA TYR A 159 -12.27 -13.24 -1.32
C TYR A 159 -11.53 -13.63 -0.02
N VAL A 160 -11.49 -12.76 0.99
CA VAL A 160 -10.82 -13.03 2.28
C VAL A 160 -11.31 -14.36 2.87
N LYS A 161 -12.63 -14.58 2.96
CA LYS A 161 -13.22 -15.81 3.52
C LYS A 161 -12.86 -17.11 2.75
N VAL A 162 -12.48 -16.97 1.46
CA VAL A 162 -12.16 -18.14 0.60
C VAL A 162 -10.66 -18.37 0.49
N SER A 163 -9.87 -17.31 0.58
CA SER A 163 -8.41 -17.35 0.40
C SER A 163 -7.64 -17.57 1.70
N HIS A 164 -8.32 -17.44 2.86
CA HIS A 164 -7.71 -17.66 4.17
C HIS A 164 -8.21 -18.95 4.81
N PRO A 165 -7.36 -19.65 5.58
CA PRO A 165 -7.82 -20.70 6.49
C PRO A 165 -8.83 -20.11 7.48
N GLU A 166 -9.87 -20.88 7.83
CA GLU A 166 -10.88 -20.48 8.83
C GLU A 166 -10.28 -20.05 10.18
N SER A 167 -9.05 -20.51 10.47
CA SER A 167 -8.34 -20.12 11.71
C SER A 167 -7.85 -18.67 11.72
N PHE A 168 -7.97 -17.94 10.62
CA PHE A 168 -7.54 -16.53 10.50
C PHE A 168 -8.71 -15.54 10.41
N THR A 169 -9.94 -16.03 10.29
CA THR A 169 -11.16 -15.20 10.16
C THR A 169 -12.07 -15.33 11.38
#